data_4f96d07c50af32a9f8eed9d50d460c0e
#
_entry.id   4f96d07c50af32a9f8eed9d50d460c0e
#
_cell.length_a   1.000
_cell.length_b   1.000
_cell.length_c   1.000
_cell.angle_alpha   90.00
_cell.angle_beta   90.00
_cell.angle_gamma   90.00
#
_symmetry.space_group_name_H-M   'P 1'
#
loop_
_entity.id
_entity.type
_entity.pdbx_description
1 polymer ?
#
loop_
_entity_poly.entity_id
_entity_poly.type
_entity_poly.pdbx_seq_one_letter_code
_entity_poly.pdbx_strand_id
1 'polypeptide(L)'
;MNLDVVMNLDVVLITGLIAEVADPIKTKKEAIMTNEELYLAVALNGWKGNIERADKIFSGLSDEEVLKEIAPGKNRLIYLWGHLTATHDAMLPLLGIGHRLHPEFDVAFISNPDKTQAGIPSVELVRKAWKEVNGRLFEGFASLSAADWLKKHAAVSQEDFMKEPLRNRLAILLSRTNHLAYHIGQTALRPK
;
A
#
# COMPACT_ATOMS: atom_id res chain seq x y z
N MET A 1 83.43 -23.58 -12.31
CA MET A 1 82.63 -22.78 -11.36
C MET A 1 81.27 -22.65 -11.98
N ASN A 2 80.35 -23.41 -11.40
CA ASN A 2 79.08 -23.76 -12.11
C ASN A 2 78.01 -22.66 -11.85
N LEU A 3 77.49 -22.06 -12.90
CA LEU A 3 76.56 -20.94 -12.89
C LEU A 3 75.10 -21.35 -12.65
N ASP A 4 74.84 -22.61 -12.35
CA ASP A 4 73.46 -23.17 -12.24
C ASP A 4 72.85 -23.21 -10.82
N VAL A 5 73.53 -22.62 -9.80
CA VAL A 5 73.05 -22.69 -8.41
C VAL A 5 72.39 -21.39 -7.92
N VAL A 6 72.46 -20.29 -8.68
CA VAL A 6 71.94 -18.97 -8.19
C VAL A 6 70.53 -18.64 -8.69
N MET A 7 69.94 -19.40 -9.65
CA MET A 7 68.62 -19.07 -10.22
C MET A 7 67.41 -19.80 -9.58
N ASN A 8 67.62 -20.58 -8.54
CA ASN A 8 66.53 -21.42 -7.96
C ASN A 8 66.02 -20.99 -6.61
N LEU A 9 66.51 -19.87 -6.03
CA LEU A 9 66.00 -19.36 -4.74
C LEU A 9 65.03 -18.18 -4.86
N ASP A 10 65.00 -17.49 -5.98
CA ASP A 10 64.15 -16.31 -6.15
C ASP A 10 62.73 -16.65 -6.69
N VAL A 11 62.54 -17.84 -7.27
CA VAL A 11 61.24 -18.24 -7.84
C VAL A 11 60.31 -18.83 -6.78
N VAL A 12 60.86 -19.36 -5.66
CA VAL A 12 60.05 -19.97 -4.58
C VAL A 12 59.47 -18.90 -3.62
N LEU A 13 60.07 -17.71 -3.55
CA LEU A 13 59.56 -16.62 -2.68
C LEU A 13 58.50 -15.73 -3.38
N ILE A 14 58.37 -15.78 -4.68
CA ILE A 14 57.35 -14.98 -5.39
C ILE A 14 56.04 -15.72 -5.58
N THR A 15 56.02 -17.05 -5.56
CA THR A 15 54.79 -17.85 -5.64
C THR A 15 54.04 -18.00 -4.29
N GLY A 16 54.69 -17.68 -3.16
CA GLY A 16 54.06 -17.72 -1.84
C GLY A 16 53.33 -16.45 -1.44
N LEU A 17 53.48 -15.33 -2.19
CA LEU A 17 52.94 -14.03 -1.80
C LEU A 17 51.76 -13.57 -2.69
N ILE A 18 51.34 -14.39 -3.65
CA ILE A 18 50.19 -14.08 -4.53
C ILE A 18 48.92 -14.87 -4.15
N ALA A 19 48.98 -15.70 -3.12
CA ALA A 19 47.85 -16.55 -2.70
C ALA A 19 46.95 -15.93 -1.63
N GLU A 20 47.13 -14.66 -1.23
CA GLU A 20 46.35 -14.08 -0.12
C GLU A 20 45.91 -12.64 -0.37
N VAL A 21 45.48 -12.34 -1.62
CA VAL A 21 44.60 -11.20 -1.90
C VAL A 21 43.47 -11.73 -2.76
N ALA A 22 42.75 -12.71 -2.23
CA ALA A 22 41.39 -12.96 -2.67
C ALA A 22 40.53 -11.87 -2.00
N ASP A 23 40.44 -10.77 -2.71
CA ASP A 23 39.52 -9.67 -2.43
C ASP A 23 38.10 -10.22 -2.25
N PRO A 24 37.46 -10.10 -1.08
CA PRO A 24 36.06 -10.34 -0.95
C PRO A 24 35.33 -9.06 -1.41
N ILE A 25 35.38 -8.72 -2.70
CA ILE A 25 34.25 -8.00 -3.27
C ILE A 25 33.10 -9.01 -3.21
N LYS A 26 32.50 -9.16 -2.02
CA LYS A 26 31.13 -9.60 -1.87
C LYS A 26 30.31 -8.57 -2.64
N THR A 27 30.18 -8.76 -3.93
CA THR A 27 29.14 -8.18 -4.71
C THR A 27 27.86 -8.53 -3.98
N LYS A 28 27.29 -7.54 -3.27
CA LYS A 28 25.93 -7.58 -2.77
C LYS A 28 25.12 -7.79 -4.02
N LYS A 29 24.77 -9.07 -4.29
CA LYS A 29 23.92 -9.44 -5.41
C LYS A 29 22.62 -8.70 -5.10
N GLU A 30 22.40 -7.56 -5.73
CA GLU A 30 21.12 -6.88 -5.66
C GLU A 30 20.09 -7.94 -6.05
N ALA A 31 19.24 -8.29 -5.10
CA ALA A 31 18.23 -9.29 -5.34
C ALA A 31 17.31 -8.72 -6.42
N ILE A 32 17.46 -9.22 -7.63
CA ILE A 32 16.61 -8.84 -8.77
C ILE A 32 15.20 -9.27 -8.38
N MET A 33 14.27 -8.31 -8.31
CA MET A 33 12.85 -8.58 -8.04
C MET A 33 12.32 -9.56 -9.09
N THR A 34 11.50 -10.50 -8.64
CA THR A 34 10.74 -11.36 -9.55
C THR A 34 9.68 -10.52 -10.30
N ASN A 35 9.13 -11.07 -11.38
CA ASN A 35 8.07 -10.38 -12.11
C ASN A 35 6.83 -10.16 -11.24
N GLU A 36 6.47 -11.13 -10.39
CA GLU A 36 5.37 -11.04 -9.44
C GLU A 36 5.59 -9.91 -8.42
N GLU A 37 6.80 -9.81 -7.87
CA GLU A 37 7.16 -8.72 -6.96
C GLU A 37 7.12 -7.35 -7.65
N LEU A 38 7.55 -7.28 -8.90
CA LEU A 38 7.50 -6.05 -9.68
C LEU A 38 6.07 -5.61 -9.96
N TYR A 39 5.19 -6.52 -10.41
CA TYR A 39 3.77 -6.21 -10.64
C TYR A 39 3.07 -5.78 -9.36
N LEU A 40 3.34 -6.47 -8.25
CA LEU A 40 2.82 -6.08 -6.95
C LEU A 40 3.32 -4.69 -6.53
N ALA A 41 4.60 -4.40 -6.69
CA ALA A 41 5.18 -3.09 -6.37
C ALA A 41 4.51 -1.97 -7.17
N VAL A 42 4.22 -2.18 -8.46
CA VAL A 42 3.47 -1.23 -9.30
C VAL A 42 2.06 -0.99 -8.75
N ALA A 43 1.34 -2.05 -8.36
CA ALA A 43 0.00 -1.93 -7.78
C ALA A 43 0.00 -1.18 -6.44
N LEU A 44 0.93 -1.51 -5.54
CA LEU A 44 1.10 -0.83 -4.25
C LEU A 44 1.51 0.64 -4.40
N ASN A 45 2.37 0.93 -5.39
CA ASN A 45 2.74 2.31 -5.69
C ASN A 45 1.55 3.13 -6.21
N GLY A 46 0.68 2.52 -7.02
CA GLY A 46 -0.59 3.13 -7.46
C GLY A 46 -1.52 3.46 -6.30
N TRP A 47 -1.66 2.55 -5.33
CA TRP A 47 -2.39 2.82 -4.08
C TRP A 47 -1.77 3.98 -3.31
N LYS A 48 -0.47 3.90 -3.02
CA LYS A 48 0.27 4.94 -2.29
C LYS A 48 0.10 6.32 -2.92
N GLY A 49 0.28 6.44 -4.22
CA GLY A 49 0.14 7.72 -4.93
C GLY A 49 -1.28 8.29 -4.86
N ASN A 50 -2.31 7.46 -4.80
CA ASN A 50 -3.69 7.92 -4.58
C ASN A 50 -3.92 8.37 -3.13
N ILE A 51 -3.38 7.66 -2.12
CA ILE A 51 -3.43 8.11 -0.72
C ILE A 51 -2.75 9.47 -0.55
N GLU A 52 -1.53 9.63 -1.08
CA GLU A 52 -0.80 10.90 -1.01
C GLU A 52 -1.58 12.06 -1.67
N ARG A 53 -2.27 11.78 -2.78
CA ARG A 53 -3.14 12.77 -3.44
C ARG A 53 -4.36 13.11 -2.59
N ALA A 54 -5.00 12.13 -1.98
CA ALA A 54 -6.12 12.34 -1.06
C ALA A 54 -5.68 13.14 0.16
N ASP A 55 -4.55 12.79 0.77
CA ASP A 55 -3.98 13.52 1.92
C ASP A 55 -3.73 14.98 1.60
N LYS A 56 -3.14 15.26 0.43
CA LYS A 56 -2.90 16.64 -0.02
C LYS A 56 -4.19 17.43 -0.17
N ILE A 57 -5.25 16.81 -0.68
CA ILE A 57 -6.56 17.47 -0.84
C ILE A 57 -7.18 17.72 0.53
N PHE A 58 -7.30 16.69 1.36
CA PHE A 58 -8.02 16.78 2.62
C PHE A 58 -7.30 17.60 3.69
N SER A 59 -5.95 17.58 3.72
CA SER A 59 -5.18 18.39 4.66
C SER A 59 -5.16 19.87 4.30
N GLY A 60 -5.37 20.22 3.03
CA GLY A 60 -5.41 21.60 2.54
C GLY A 60 -6.74 22.31 2.76
N LEU A 61 -7.76 21.64 3.36
CA LEU A 61 -9.10 22.18 3.55
C LEU A 61 -9.39 22.51 5.01
N SER A 62 -10.05 23.65 5.23
CA SER A 62 -10.63 23.98 6.53
C SER A 62 -11.81 23.06 6.86
N ASP A 63 -12.20 23.00 8.13
CA ASP A 63 -13.35 22.22 8.56
C ASP A 63 -14.65 22.70 7.92
N GLU A 64 -14.79 24.00 7.68
CA GLU A 64 -15.95 24.57 6.97
C GLU A 64 -15.99 24.09 5.52
N GLU A 65 -14.86 24.03 4.83
CA GLU A 65 -14.76 23.56 3.45
C GLU A 65 -15.09 22.08 3.34
N VAL A 66 -14.64 21.28 4.30
CA VAL A 66 -14.93 19.82 4.36
C VAL A 66 -16.42 19.55 4.54
N LEU A 67 -17.16 20.46 5.19
CA LEU A 67 -18.61 20.33 5.38
C LEU A 67 -19.44 20.80 4.17
N LYS A 68 -18.84 21.44 3.15
CA LYS A 68 -19.52 21.86 1.93
C LYS A 68 -19.77 20.71 0.96
N GLU A 69 -20.81 20.85 0.16
CA GLU A 69 -21.08 19.97 -0.97
C GLU A 69 -20.00 20.13 -2.04
N ILE A 70 -19.63 19.03 -2.70
CA ILE A 70 -18.68 19.06 -3.83
C ILE A 70 -19.26 19.76 -5.07
N ALA A 71 -20.58 19.80 -5.18
CA ALA A 71 -21.35 20.56 -6.15
C ALA A 71 -22.81 20.64 -5.65
N PRO A 72 -23.64 21.57 -6.14
CA PRO A 72 -25.03 21.71 -5.70
C PRO A 72 -25.82 20.38 -5.76
N GLY A 73 -26.40 19.98 -4.63
CA GLY A 73 -27.16 18.75 -4.49
C GLY A 73 -26.34 17.46 -4.43
N LYS A 74 -25.02 17.54 -4.41
CA LYS A 74 -24.12 16.38 -4.29
C LYS A 74 -23.70 16.14 -2.84
N ASN A 75 -22.93 15.07 -2.61
CA ASN A 75 -22.42 14.74 -1.28
C ASN A 75 -21.46 15.82 -0.76
N ARG A 76 -21.42 15.99 0.56
CA ARG A 76 -20.41 16.81 1.22
C ARG A 76 -19.05 16.12 1.17
N LEU A 77 -17.99 16.90 1.22
CA LEU A 77 -16.62 16.34 1.26
C LEU A 77 -16.39 15.42 2.46
N ILE A 78 -16.90 15.77 3.64
CA ILE A 78 -16.81 14.92 4.84
C ILE A 78 -17.44 13.54 4.61
N TYR A 79 -18.55 13.48 3.86
CA TYR A 79 -19.17 12.21 3.53
C TYR A 79 -18.27 11.35 2.63
N LEU A 80 -17.68 11.92 1.58
CA LEU A 80 -16.75 11.20 0.72
C LEU A 80 -15.52 10.72 1.49
N TRP A 81 -14.99 11.57 2.37
CA TRP A 81 -13.83 11.21 3.19
C TRP A 81 -14.14 10.09 4.19
N GLY A 82 -15.26 10.22 4.93
CA GLY A 82 -15.73 9.17 5.84
C GLY A 82 -16.04 7.86 5.12
N HIS A 83 -16.65 7.92 3.93
CA HIS A 83 -16.93 6.77 3.08
C HIS A 83 -15.62 6.06 2.65
N LEU A 84 -14.63 6.80 2.21
CA LEU A 84 -13.30 6.24 1.89
C LEU A 84 -12.66 5.62 3.13
N THR A 85 -12.73 6.28 4.28
CA THR A 85 -12.21 5.75 5.55
C THR A 85 -12.87 4.42 5.91
N ALA A 86 -14.20 4.36 5.87
CA ALA A 86 -14.96 3.14 6.21
C ALA A 86 -14.68 1.98 5.24
N THR A 87 -14.56 2.28 3.93
CA THR A 87 -14.24 1.26 2.92
C THR A 87 -12.80 0.76 3.03
N HIS A 88 -11.86 1.62 3.40
CA HIS A 88 -10.48 1.24 3.68
C HIS A 88 -10.39 0.40 4.96
N ASP A 89 -11.09 0.79 6.02
CA ASP A 89 -11.15 0.04 7.26
C ASP A 89 -11.67 -1.39 7.04
N ALA A 90 -12.68 -1.54 6.18
CA ALA A 90 -13.18 -2.85 5.78
C ALA A 90 -12.14 -3.72 5.03
N MET A 91 -11.08 -3.16 4.49
CA MET A 91 -9.99 -3.94 3.87
C MET A 91 -9.20 -4.75 4.91
N LEU A 92 -9.08 -4.29 6.15
CA LEU A 92 -8.29 -4.97 7.18
C LEU A 92 -8.72 -6.43 7.38
N PRO A 93 -9.98 -6.75 7.74
CA PRO A 93 -10.45 -8.12 7.83
C PRO A 93 -10.53 -8.81 6.46
N LEU A 94 -10.86 -8.07 5.40
CA LEU A 94 -11.01 -8.63 4.07
C LEU A 94 -9.71 -9.20 3.52
N LEU A 95 -8.59 -8.53 3.81
CA LEU A 95 -7.24 -8.97 3.47
C LEU A 95 -6.62 -9.91 4.51
N GLY A 96 -7.27 -10.09 5.67
CA GLY A 96 -6.76 -10.91 6.77
C GLY A 96 -5.53 -10.30 7.46
N ILE A 97 -5.45 -8.96 7.53
CA ILE A 97 -4.32 -8.22 8.12
C ILE A 97 -4.69 -7.45 9.40
N GLY A 98 -5.91 -7.62 9.88
CA GLY A 98 -6.39 -7.02 11.13
C GLY A 98 -7.89 -7.01 11.26
N HIS A 99 -8.36 -6.43 12.37
CA HIS A 99 -9.76 -6.14 12.62
C HIS A 99 -10.07 -4.69 12.22
N ARG A 100 -11.34 -4.40 12.02
CA ARG A 100 -11.82 -3.04 11.79
C ARG A 100 -11.51 -2.14 12.98
N LEU A 101 -11.10 -0.91 12.71
CA LEU A 101 -10.78 0.10 13.72
C LEU A 101 -12.00 1.01 13.99
N HIS A 102 -12.80 1.27 12.95
CA HIS A 102 -13.94 2.21 13.00
C HIS A 102 -15.20 1.61 12.38
N PRO A 103 -15.70 0.46 12.85
CA PRO A 103 -16.92 -0.15 12.30
C PRO A 103 -18.16 0.73 12.48
N GLU A 104 -18.15 1.66 13.42
CA GLU A 104 -19.23 2.64 13.67
C GLU A 104 -19.42 3.62 12.50
N PHE A 105 -18.43 3.78 11.63
CA PHE A 105 -18.53 4.63 10.44
C PHE A 105 -19.48 4.06 9.39
N ASP A 106 -19.81 2.77 9.43
CA ASP A 106 -20.67 2.14 8.44
C ASP A 106 -22.07 2.74 8.43
N VAL A 107 -22.62 3.08 9.58
CA VAL A 107 -23.97 3.67 9.65
C VAL A 107 -24.01 5.01 8.92
N ALA A 108 -23.01 5.88 9.14
CA ALA A 108 -23.02 7.22 8.59
C ALA A 108 -22.53 7.29 7.12
N PHE A 109 -21.63 6.39 6.72
CA PHE A 109 -20.87 6.55 5.47
C PHE A 109 -21.01 5.39 4.47
N ILE A 110 -21.64 4.28 4.86
CA ILE A 110 -21.88 3.13 3.98
C ILE A 110 -23.36 2.84 3.82
N SER A 111 -24.09 2.74 4.94
CA SER A 111 -25.48 2.26 4.93
C SER A 111 -26.49 3.34 4.58
N ASN A 112 -26.16 4.62 4.74
CA ASN A 112 -27.05 5.73 4.52
C ASN A 112 -26.45 6.76 3.55
N PRO A 113 -27.28 7.37 2.69
CA PRO A 113 -26.86 8.50 1.87
C PRO A 113 -26.49 9.71 2.73
N ASP A 114 -25.62 10.58 2.19
CA ASP A 114 -25.29 11.84 2.87
C ASP A 114 -26.56 12.67 3.19
N LYS A 115 -26.54 13.36 4.33
CA LYS A 115 -27.62 14.26 4.81
C LYS A 115 -28.91 13.56 5.26
N THR A 116 -28.97 12.24 5.26
CA THR A 116 -30.15 11.49 5.73
C THR A 116 -30.09 11.15 7.22
N GLN A 117 -28.92 11.26 7.83
CA GLN A 117 -28.71 11.01 9.26
C GLN A 117 -28.62 12.32 10.05
N ALA A 118 -29.19 12.34 11.25
CA ALA A 118 -29.18 13.50 12.14
C ALA A 118 -27.77 13.87 12.67
N GLY A 119 -26.83 12.96 12.61
CA GLY A 119 -25.45 13.18 13.03
C GLY A 119 -24.47 12.34 12.21
N ILE A 120 -23.37 12.96 11.84
CA ILE A 120 -22.21 12.27 11.27
C ILE A 120 -21.00 12.52 12.19
N PRO A 121 -19.98 11.65 12.19
CA PRO A 121 -18.73 11.90 12.90
C PRO A 121 -18.14 13.27 12.61
N SER A 122 -17.52 13.90 13.60
CA SER A 122 -16.88 15.21 13.42
C SER A 122 -15.75 15.15 12.39
N VAL A 123 -15.41 16.30 11.81
CA VAL A 123 -14.28 16.41 10.86
C VAL A 123 -12.99 15.93 11.51
N GLU A 124 -12.76 16.29 12.78
CA GLU A 124 -11.59 15.84 13.54
C GLU A 124 -11.52 14.33 13.66
N LEU A 125 -12.66 13.68 14.00
CA LEU A 125 -12.72 12.21 14.10
C LEU A 125 -12.46 11.54 12.76
N VAL A 126 -13.03 12.06 11.67
CA VAL A 126 -12.79 11.54 10.31
C VAL A 126 -11.31 11.70 9.93
N ARG A 127 -10.67 12.85 10.21
CA ARG A 127 -9.24 13.08 9.99
C ARG A 127 -8.38 12.08 10.75
N LYS A 128 -8.70 11.84 12.02
CA LYS A 128 -7.98 10.89 12.87
C LYS A 128 -8.12 9.47 12.33
N ALA A 129 -9.36 9.03 12.12
CA ALA A 129 -9.67 7.68 11.62
C ALA A 129 -9.01 7.41 10.25
N TRP A 130 -9.00 8.39 9.34
CA TRP A 130 -8.32 8.26 8.05
C TRP A 130 -6.83 7.94 8.20
N LYS A 131 -6.13 8.64 9.08
CA LYS A 131 -4.70 8.40 9.33
C LYS A 131 -4.45 7.04 9.98
N GLU A 132 -5.25 6.68 10.98
CA GLU A 132 -5.14 5.41 11.69
C GLU A 132 -5.37 4.22 10.76
N VAL A 133 -6.46 4.25 9.99
CA VAL A 133 -6.81 3.17 9.07
C VAL A 133 -5.76 3.01 7.97
N ASN A 134 -5.35 4.09 7.30
CA ASN A 134 -4.37 3.99 6.22
C ASN A 134 -2.98 3.62 6.75
N GLY A 135 -2.58 4.12 7.93
CA GLY A 135 -1.35 3.68 8.60
C GLY A 135 -1.36 2.17 8.85
N ARG A 136 -2.46 1.64 9.42
CA ARG A 136 -2.62 0.20 9.69
C ARG A 136 -2.63 -0.63 8.40
N LEU A 137 -3.22 -0.12 7.31
CA LEU A 137 -3.18 -0.78 6.00
C LEU A 137 -1.75 -0.87 5.45
N PHE A 138 -0.96 0.22 5.52
CA PHE A 138 0.43 0.19 5.06
C PHE A 138 1.29 -0.81 5.84
N GLU A 139 1.14 -0.88 7.17
CA GLU A 139 1.80 -1.90 7.99
C GLU A 139 1.39 -3.31 7.58
N GLY A 140 0.09 -3.54 7.40
CA GLY A 140 -0.45 -4.82 6.97
C GLY A 140 0.03 -5.24 5.58
N PHE A 141 0.08 -4.31 4.63
CA PHE A 141 0.59 -4.58 3.28
C PHE A 141 2.06 -5.00 3.29
N ALA A 142 2.88 -4.36 4.12
CA ALA A 142 4.29 -4.71 4.28
C ALA A 142 4.51 -6.10 4.87
N SER A 143 3.52 -6.68 5.56
CA SER A 143 3.58 -8.02 6.13
C SER A 143 3.25 -9.14 5.14
N LEU A 144 2.69 -8.81 3.96
CA LEU A 144 2.26 -9.78 2.95
C LEU A 144 3.34 -10.00 1.89
N SER A 145 3.70 -11.26 1.65
CA SER A 145 4.52 -11.63 0.50
C SER A 145 3.75 -11.51 -0.83
N ALA A 146 4.45 -11.53 -1.97
CA ALA A 146 3.81 -11.54 -3.29
C ALA A 146 2.82 -12.72 -3.43
N ALA A 147 3.20 -13.89 -2.92
CA ALA A 147 2.32 -15.07 -2.92
C ALA A 147 1.07 -14.89 -2.03
N ASP A 148 1.18 -14.14 -0.91
CA ASP A 148 0.03 -13.87 -0.04
C ASP A 148 -1.01 -12.97 -0.72
N TRP A 149 -0.59 -12.05 -1.56
CA TRP A 149 -1.49 -11.20 -2.33
C TRP A 149 -2.34 -11.97 -3.34
N LEU A 150 -1.84 -13.09 -3.84
CA LEU A 150 -2.57 -13.96 -4.78
C LEU A 150 -3.50 -14.97 -4.08
N LYS A 151 -3.48 -15.06 -2.75
CA LYS A 151 -4.43 -15.89 -1.99
C LYS A 151 -5.82 -15.25 -1.99
N LYS A 152 -6.84 -16.08 -1.79
CA LYS A 152 -8.23 -15.64 -1.67
C LYS A 152 -8.40 -14.58 -0.58
N HIS A 153 -9.30 -13.63 -0.76
CA HIS A 153 -9.73 -12.73 0.30
C HIS A 153 -10.78 -13.38 1.22
N ALA A 154 -11.01 -12.80 2.41
CA ALA A 154 -11.82 -13.45 3.45
C ALA A 154 -13.29 -13.65 3.08
N ALA A 155 -13.85 -12.84 2.19
CA ALA A 155 -15.25 -12.93 1.79
C ALA A 155 -15.53 -13.94 0.67
N VAL A 156 -14.56 -14.79 0.30
CA VAL A 156 -14.74 -15.81 -0.72
C VAL A 156 -14.47 -17.20 -0.14
N SER A 157 -15.32 -18.18 -0.48
CA SER A 157 -15.11 -19.58 -0.10
C SER A 157 -13.92 -20.18 -0.86
N GLN A 158 -13.37 -21.28 -0.36
CA GLN A 158 -12.30 -21.98 -1.09
C GLN A 158 -12.81 -22.55 -2.42
N GLU A 159 -14.04 -23.05 -2.44
CA GLU A 159 -14.67 -23.61 -3.64
C GLU A 159 -14.84 -22.54 -4.73
N ASP A 160 -15.37 -21.37 -4.37
CA ASP A 160 -15.56 -20.27 -5.32
C ASP A 160 -14.22 -19.70 -5.81
N PHE A 161 -13.22 -19.64 -4.94
CA PHE A 161 -11.88 -19.21 -5.32
C PHE A 161 -11.23 -20.15 -6.34
N MET A 162 -11.45 -21.47 -6.20
CA MET A 162 -10.96 -22.45 -7.20
C MET A 162 -11.63 -22.26 -8.57
N LYS A 163 -12.89 -21.82 -8.61
CA LYS A 163 -13.61 -21.51 -9.86
C LYS A 163 -13.17 -20.17 -10.46
N GLU A 164 -12.82 -19.20 -9.60
CA GLU A 164 -12.48 -17.83 -9.99
C GLU A 164 -11.26 -17.31 -9.18
N PRO A 165 -10.03 -17.67 -9.58
CA PRO A 165 -8.81 -17.29 -8.85
C PRO A 165 -8.52 -15.79 -8.82
N LEU A 166 -9.21 -14.99 -9.65
CA LEU A 166 -9.12 -13.53 -9.61
C LEU A 166 -9.77 -12.91 -8.36
N ARG A 167 -10.56 -13.68 -7.59
CA ARG A 167 -11.13 -13.24 -6.30
C ARG A 167 -10.09 -13.32 -5.17
N ASN A 168 -8.93 -12.71 -5.40
CA ASN A 168 -7.78 -12.68 -4.52
C ASN A 168 -7.60 -11.31 -3.84
N ARG A 169 -6.63 -11.22 -2.93
CA ARG A 169 -6.32 -10.00 -2.18
C ARG A 169 -5.85 -8.85 -3.08
N LEU A 170 -5.09 -9.16 -4.14
CA LEU A 170 -4.62 -8.15 -5.09
C LEU A 170 -5.79 -7.49 -5.82
N ALA A 171 -6.81 -8.25 -6.19
CA ALA A 171 -8.03 -7.70 -6.78
C ALA A 171 -8.75 -6.73 -5.84
N ILE A 172 -8.75 -6.99 -4.53
CA ILE A 172 -9.28 -6.04 -3.53
C ILE A 172 -8.47 -4.75 -3.53
N LEU A 173 -7.14 -4.82 -3.51
CA LEU A 173 -6.27 -3.64 -3.57
C LEU A 173 -6.57 -2.80 -4.82
N LEU A 174 -6.59 -3.42 -5.99
CA LEU A 174 -6.85 -2.72 -7.26
C LEU A 174 -8.25 -2.10 -7.31
N SER A 175 -9.27 -2.83 -6.86
CA SER A 175 -10.64 -2.31 -6.75
C SER A 175 -10.71 -1.08 -5.84
N ARG A 176 -10.07 -1.11 -4.67
CA ARG A 176 -10.05 0.01 -3.73
C ARG A 176 -9.19 1.18 -4.21
N THR A 177 -8.11 0.91 -4.95
CA THR A 177 -7.31 1.94 -5.62
C THR A 177 -8.16 2.72 -6.63
N ASN A 178 -8.94 2.01 -7.46
CA ASN A 178 -9.83 2.63 -8.42
C ASN A 178 -10.98 3.41 -7.75
N HIS A 179 -11.55 2.86 -6.69
CA HIS A 179 -12.59 3.51 -5.89
C HIS A 179 -12.10 4.81 -5.25
N LEU A 180 -10.90 4.77 -4.66
CA LEU A 180 -10.24 5.97 -4.13
C LEU A 180 -10.01 7.02 -5.23
N ALA A 181 -9.44 6.63 -6.37
CA ALA A 181 -9.20 7.53 -7.49
C ALA A 181 -10.50 8.17 -8.02
N TYR A 182 -11.60 7.40 -8.08
CA TYR A 182 -12.92 7.90 -8.47
C TYR A 182 -13.40 9.01 -7.54
N HIS A 183 -13.35 8.80 -6.22
CA HIS A 183 -13.79 9.81 -5.25
C HIS A 183 -12.85 11.01 -5.18
N ILE A 184 -11.55 10.83 -5.35
CA ILE A 184 -10.60 11.95 -5.51
C ILE A 184 -10.99 12.80 -6.73
N GLY A 185 -11.33 12.17 -7.86
CA GLY A 185 -11.80 12.88 -9.06
C GLY A 185 -13.03 13.73 -8.81
N GLN A 186 -13.97 13.26 -7.98
CA GLN A 186 -15.17 14.04 -7.61
C GLN A 186 -14.83 15.33 -6.84
N THR A 187 -13.76 15.34 -6.05
CA THR A 187 -13.35 16.54 -5.31
C THR A 187 -12.93 17.71 -6.20
N ALA A 188 -12.62 17.44 -7.47
CA ALA A 188 -12.30 18.49 -8.44
C ALA A 188 -13.53 19.35 -8.84
N LEU A 189 -14.75 18.87 -8.57
CA LEU A 189 -16.00 19.57 -8.86
C LEU A 189 -16.32 20.67 -7.85
N ARG A 190 -15.59 20.71 -6.71
CA ARG A 190 -15.87 21.70 -5.66
C ARG A 190 -15.63 23.12 -6.15
N PRO A 191 -16.46 24.08 -5.72
CA PRO A 191 -16.21 25.50 -5.97
C PRO A 191 -14.83 25.93 -5.42
N LYS A 192 -14.14 26.76 -6.17
CA LYS A 192 -12.87 27.37 -5.73
C LYS A 192 -13.14 28.49 -4.77
#